data_3ac1c97ac0c97e413f6141fdcfa9a00b
#
_entry.id   3ac1c97ac0c97e413f6141fdcfa9a00b
#
_cell.length_a   1.000
_cell.length_b   1.000
_cell.length_c   1.000
_cell.angle_alpha   90.00
_cell.angle_beta   90.00
_cell.angle_gamma   90.00
#
_symmetry.space_group_name_H-M   'P 1'
#
loop_
_entity.id
_entity.type
_entity.pdbx_description
1 polymer ?
#
loop_
_entity_poly.entity_id
_entity_poly.type
_entity_poly.pdbx_seq_one_letter_code
_entity_poly.pdbx_strand_id
1 'polypeptide(L)'
;MAKPIDPRTEIGHVHLKVSDLERAVAFYSDVLGFEVTQRMGRSAAFLSAGGYHHHIGLNTWDSEQGGPPAPGTTGLYHFAIRYPDRASLADALRRLREARVQLEGASDHGVSEALYLRDPDGNGIELYWDRPRTMWPREADGTMKMGTERLDLDVLLAVAPRPPADPGSPYALMTEQNRARLRDLRGKLLQLHKVLLDDTRVAYEMDRGRVPSNAALLQLVIGDPWFAWLHSLSELVVRIDQTVDADSPATDADAATLIDQVEKLLTASETGEGFQRRYYDALQRQPAVVLAHADVRRVIKAMR
;
A
#
# COMPACT_ATOMS: atom_id res chain seq x y z
N MET A 1 37.10 3.39 2.91
CA MET A 1 35.85 3.23 2.13
C MET A 1 34.83 4.25 2.61
N ALA A 2 34.05 4.84 1.71
CA ALA A 2 33.01 5.79 2.10
C ALA A 2 31.92 5.08 2.93
N LYS A 3 31.36 5.81 3.91
CA LYS A 3 30.23 5.31 4.71
C LYS A 3 29.02 5.09 3.79
N PRO A 4 28.32 3.95 3.88
CA PRO A 4 27.08 3.75 3.11
C PRO A 4 26.05 4.83 3.42
N ILE A 5 25.23 5.19 2.41
CA ILE A 5 24.08 6.06 2.58
C ILE A 5 23.03 5.40 3.49
N ASP A 6 22.20 6.20 4.16
CA ASP A 6 21.10 5.67 5.00
C ASP A 6 20.20 4.72 4.16
N PRO A 7 19.97 3.48 4.61
CA PRO A 7 19.21 2.49 3.85
C PRO A 7 17.71 2.85 3.63
N ARG A 8 17.22 3.89 4.28
CA ARG A 8 15.87 4.45 4.09
C ARG A 8 15.82 5.52 3.00
N THR A 9 16.97 5.89 2.42
CA THR A 9 17.02 6.86 1.32
C THR A 9 16.36 6.26 0.08
N GLU A 10 15.45 7.02 -0.54
CA GLU A 10 14.69 6.63 -1.73
C GLU A 10 14.89 7.64 -2.86
N ILE A 11 14.60 7.21 -4.09
CA ILE A 11 14.47 8.12 -5.24
C ILE A 11 13.02 8.61 -5.22
N GLY A 12 12.81 9.88 -4.84
CA GLY A 12 11.48 10.43 -4.60
C GLY A 12 10.70 10.75 -5.88
N HIS A 13 11.37 11.23 -6.93
CA HIS A 13 10.73 11.59 -8.20
C HIS A 13 11.71 11.57 -9.37
N VAL A 14 11.16 11.56 -10.58
CA VAL A 14 11.86 11.83 -11.83
C VAL A 14 11.32 13.13 -12.44
N HIS A 15 12.18 13.96 -13.02
CA HIS A 15 11.77 15.17 -13.71
C HIS A 15 12.21 15.10 -15.18
N LEU A 16 11.25 15.10 -16.11
CA LEU A 16 11.46 14.87 -17.53
C LEU A 16 11.31 16.17 -18.32
N LYS A 17 12.18 16.35 -19.31
CA LYS A 17 11.98 17.33 -20.37
C LYS A 17 11.11 16.70 -21.45
N VAL A 18 10.01 17.35 -21.80
CA VAL A 18 9.07 16.90 -22.81
C VAL A 18 8.87 17.98 -23.87
N SER A 19 8.57 17.61 -25.09
CA SER A 19 8.43 18.58 -26.20
C SER A 19 7.04 19.23 -26.24
N ASP A 20 6.01 18.52 -25.70
CA ASP A 20 4.63 18.98 -25.59
C ASP A 20 4.06 18.55 -24.24
N LEU A 21 3.77 19.54 -23.38
CA LEU A 21 3.31 19.28 -22.01
C LEU A 21 1.96 18.56 -21.96
N GLU A 22 1.00 18.98 -22.80
CA GLU A 22 -0.35 18.40 -22.75
C GLU A 22 -0.36 16.95 -23.25
N ARG A 23 0.42 16.66 -24.30
CA ARG A 23 0.62 15.30 -24.81
C ARG A 23 1.27 14.40 -23.75
N ALA A 24 2.29 14.89 -23.07
CA ALA A 24 2.95 14.13 -22.00
C ALA A 24 2.01 13.93 -20.80
N VAL A 25 1.30 14.98 -20.36
CA VAL A 25 0.30 14.86 -19.27
C VAL A 25 -0.75 13.82 -19.64
N ALA A 26 -1.32 13.87 -20.84
CA ALA A 26 -2.33 12.89 -21.28
C ALA A 26 -1.78 11.45 -21.23
N PHE A 27 -0.53 11.22 -21.62
CA PHE A 27 0.09 9.90 -21.53
C PHE A 27 0.20 9.43 -20.08
N TYR A 28 0.77 10.26 -19.20
CA TYR A 28 0.98 9.85 -17.81
C TYR A 28 -0.33 9.78 -17.00
N SER A 29 -1.34 10.61 -17.32
CA SER A 29 -2.64 10.58 -16.62
C SER A 29 -3.61 9.55 -17.22
N ASP A 30 -3.88 9.61 -18.53
CA ASP A 30 -4.98 8.85 -19.12
C ASP A 30 -4.56 7.39 -19.39
N VAL A 31 -3.26 7.16 -19.69
CA VAL A 31 -2.74 5.81 -19.96
C VAL A 31 -2.19 5.16 -18.70
N LEU A 32 -1.25 5.83 -18.00
CA LEU A 32 -0.60 5.26 -16.82
C LEU A 32 -1.39 5.47 -15.52
N GLY A 33 -2.32 6.45 -15.48
CA GLY A 33 -3.23 6.67 -14.37
C GLY A 33 -2.69 7.53 -13.24
N PHE A 34 -1.66 8.36 -13.49
CA PHE A 34 -1.20 9.35 -12.52
C PHE A 34 -2.14 10.55 -12.47
N GLU A 35 -2.33 11.11 -11.29
CA GLU A 35 -3.12 12.31 -11.07
C GLU A 35 -2.25 13.57 -11.18
N VAL A 36 -2.73 14.61 -11.88
CA VAL A 36 -2.07 15.92 -11.90
C VAL A 36 -2.29 16.60 -10.56
N THR A 37 -1.23 16.77 -9.78
CA THR A 37 -1.27 17.43 -8.46
C THR A 37 -1.07 18.95 -8.58
N GLN A 38 -0.28 19.41 -9.55
CA GLN A 38 -0.01 20.83 -9.73
C GLN A 38 0.39 21.13 -11.16
N ARG A 39 0.08 22.34 -11.62
CA ARG A 39 0.59 22.94 -12.86
C ARG A 39 1.31 24.25 -12.57
N MET A 40 2.42 24.51 -13.26
CA MET A 40 3.11 25.78 -13.24
C MET A 40 2.96 26.45 -14.62
N GLY A 41 1.91 27.23 -14.76
CA GLY A 41 1.56 27.86 -16.04
C GLY A 41 1.30 26.81 -17.12
N ARG A 42 1.86 27.04 -18.32
CA ARG A 42 1.76 26.15 -19.49
C ARG A 42 3.02 25.34 -19.75
N SER A 43 4.05 25.48 -18.90
CA SER A 43 5.38 24.93 -19.15
C SER A 43 5.79 23.79 -18.21
N ALA A 44 5.04 23.53 -17.13
CA ALA A 44 5.33 22.40 -16.26
C ALA A 44 4.08 21.84 -15.60
N ALA A 45 4.11 20.53 -15.32
CA ALA A 45 3.09 19.79 -14.58
C ALA A 45 3.76 18.76 -13.65
N PHE A 46 3.09 18.49 -12.53
CA PHE A 46 3.51 17.51 -11.53
C PHE A 46 2.42 16.48 -11.36
N LEU A 47 2.81 15.19 -11.39
CA LEU A 47 1.86 14.08 -11.33
C LEU A 47 2.26 13.11 -10.22
N SER A 48 1.25 12.52 -9.59
CA SER A 48 1.44 11.60 -8.48
C SER A 48 0.49 10.41 -8.55
N ALA A 49 0.85 9.35 -7.86
CA ALA A 49 -0.04 8.28 -7.45
C ALA A 49 -0.25 8.40 -5.95
N GLY A 50 -1.53 8.51 -5.50
CA GLY A 50 -1.89 8.43 -4.11
C GLY A 50 -1.50 9.61 -3.21
N GLY A 51 -1.64 10.86 -3.67
CA GLY A 51 -1.56 12.04 -2.81
C GLY A 51 -0.14 12.51 -2.40
N TYR A 52 0.92 11.84 -2.83
CA TYR A 52 2.29 12.37 -2.69
C TYR A 52 2.46 13.63 -3.53
N HIS A 53 3.32 14.59 -3.13
CA HIS A 53 3.43 15.88 -3.83
C HIS A 53 3.72 15.72 -5.34
N HIS A 54 4.61 14.83 -5.77
CA HIS A 54 4.78 14.34 -7.14
C HIS A 54 5.79 13.19 -7.22
N HIS A 55 5.53 12.25 -8.11
CA HIS A 55 6.47 11.21 -8.52
C HIS A 55 7.08 11.54 -9.87
N ILE A 56 6.35 12.27 -10.72
CA ILE A 56 6.77 12.68 -12.07
C ILE A 56 6.61 14.18 -12.20
N GLY A 57 7.68 14.87 -12.54
CA GLY A 57 7.67 16.25 -13.01
C GLY A 57 7.85 16.28 -14.52
N LEU A 58 7.07 17.09 -15.22
CA LEU A 58 7.16 17.31 -16.67
C LEU A 58 7.39 18.79 -16.93
N ASN A 59 8.30 19.14 -17.82
CA ASN A 59 8.49 20.52 -18.25
C ASN A 59 8.92 20.64 -19.71
N THR A 60 8.65 21.82 -20.29
CA THR A 60 9.07 22.21 -21.65
C THR A 60 10.09 23.37 -21.64
N TRP A 61 10.73 23.66 -20.49
CA TRP A 61 11.56 24.87 -20.32
C TRP A 61 12.66 25.00 -21.36
N ASP A 62 13.35 23.88 -21.68
CA ASP A 62 14.45 23.84 -22.67
C ASP A 62 14.12 22.92 -23.85
N SER A 63 12.89 22.41 -23.96
CA SER A 63 12.56 21.30 -24.86
C SER A 63 11.24 21.46 -25.62
N GLU A 64 10.61 22.65 -25.55
CA GLU A 64 9.36 22.90 -26.27
C GLU A 64 9.57 22.68 -27.78
N GLN A 65 8.72 21.84 -28.40
CA GLN A 65 8.81 21.39 -29.79
C GLN A 65 10.15 20.69 -30.15
N GLY A 66 10.93 20.29 -29.16
CA GLY A 66 12.17 19.54 -29.36
C GLY A 66 11.93 18.11 -29.79
N GLY A 67 13.00 17.40 -30.11
CA GLY A 67 13.00 15.96 -30.44
C GLY A 67 13.74 15.14 -29.39
N PRO A 68 13.61 13.79 -29.46
CA PRO A 68 14.36 12.91 -28.57
C PRO A 68 15.88 13.06 -28.79
N PRO A 69 16.71 12.68 -27.78
CA PRO A 69 18.17 12.64 -27.95
C PRO A 69 18.59 11.79 -29.15
N ALA A 70 19.66 12.18 -29.83
CA ALA A 70 20.18 11.39 -30.94
C ALA A 70 20.59 9.98 -30.48
N PRO A 71 20.42 8.93 -31.33
CA PRO A 71 20.87 7.57 -30.99
C PRO A 71 22.37 7.58 -30.65
N GLY A 72 22.76 6.80 -29.65
CA GLY A 72 24.14 6.64 -29.20
C GLY A 72 24.64 7.75 -28.25
N THR A 73 23.76 8.66 -27.80
CA THR A 73 24.10 9.63 -26.76
C THR A 73 23.93 9.03 -25.37
N THR A 74 24.68 9.53 -24.38
CA THR A 74 24.49 9.19 -22.98
C THR A 74 23.26 9.90 -22.41
N GLY A 75 22.67 9.35 -21.34
CA GLY A 75 21.51 9.94 -20.66
C GLY A 75 20.77 8.90 -19.82
N LEU A 76 19.53 9.19 -19.49
CA LEU A 76 18.66 8.27 -18.78
C LEU A 76 18.26 7.10 -19.71
N TYR A 77 18.55 5.87 -19.32
CA TYR A 77 18.11 4.70 -20.08
C TYR A 77 16.60 4.46 -19.90
N HIS A 78 16.17 4.34 -18.65
CA HIS A 78 14.78 4.36 -18.22
C HIS A 78 14.66 4.79 -16.76
N PHE A 79 13.49 5.19 -16.34
CA PHE A 79 13.09 5.20 -14.94
C PHE A 79 12.06 4.11 -14.70
N ALA A 80 11.99 3.62 -13.46
CA ALA A 80 11.17 2.48 -13.13
C ALA A 80 10.00 2.86 -12.20
N ILE A 81 8.80 2.39 -12.53
CA ILE A 81 7.57 2.55 -11.77
C ILE A 81 7.22 1.19 -11.17
N ARG A 82 7.30 1.09 -9.83
CA ARG A 82 7.01 -0.14 -9.12
C ARG A 82 5.53 -0.24 -8.74
N TYR A 83 4.89 -1.28 -9.20
CA TYR A 83 3.53 -1.64 -8.84
C TYR A 83 3.48 -2.45 -7.54
N PRO A 84 2.43 -2.29 -6.70
CA PRO A 84 2.36 -2.94 -5.39
C PRO A 84 2.20 -4.45 -5.49
N ASP A 85 1.57 -4.94 -6.57
CA ASP A 85 1.31 -6.36 -6.80
C ASP A 85 1.26 -6.70 -8.31
N ARG A 86 1.24 -8.00 -8.60
CA ARG A 86 1.22 -8.53 -9.97
C ARG A 86 -0.06 -8.16 -10.72
N ALA A 87 -1.19 -8.08 -10.03
CA ALA A 87 -2.47 -7.74 -10.63
C ALA A 87 -2.51 -6.28 -11.10
N SER A 88 -1.91 -5.37 -10.33
CA SER A 88 -1.76 -3.96 -10.69
C SER A 88 -0.83 -3.78 -11.90
N LEU A 89 0.26 -4.56 -12.02
CA LEU A 89 1.11 -4.58 -13.21
C LEU A 89 0.34 -5.12 -14.43
N ALA A 90 -0.49 -6.15 -14.24
CA ALA A 90 -1.34 -6.69 -15.27
C ALA A 90 -2.40 -5.68 -15.76
N ASP A 91 -2.97 -4.88 -14.86
CA ASP A 91 -3.86 -3.77 -15.22
C ASP A 91 -3.16 -2.70 -16.04
N ALA A 92 -1.92 -2.35 -15.66
CA ALA A 92 -1.11 -1.43 -16.47
C ALA A 92 -0.89 -1.98 -17.89
N LEU A 93 -0.58 -3.27 -18.04
CA LEU A 93 -0.47 -3.92 -19.36
C LEU A 93 -1.78 -3.84 -20.16
N ARG A 94 -2.92 -4.05 -19.50
CA ARG A 94 -4.23 -3.92 -20.15
C ARG A 94 -4.47 -2.50 -20.67
N ARG A 95 -4.21 -1.48 -19.84
CA ARG A 95 -4.33 -0.05 -20.24
C ARG A 95 -3.40 0.31 -21.39
N LEU A 96 -2.16 -0.16 -21.38
CA LEU A 96 -1.22 0.04 -22.48
C LEU A 96 -1.74 -0.56 -23.78
N ARG A 97 -2.31 -1.78 -23.75
CA ARG A 97 -2.92 -2.43 -24.91
C ARG A 97 -4.14 -1.66 -25.44
N GLU A 98 -5.02 -1.20 -24.55
CA GLU A 98 -6.20 -0.39 -24.89
C GLU A 98 -5.80 0.95 -25.54
N ALA A 99 -4.77 1.60 -25.00
CA ALA A 99 -4.19 2.82 -25.55
C ALA A 99 -3.28 2.57 -26.79
N ARG A 100 -3.08 1.31 -27.20
CA ARG A 100 -2.22 0.90 -28.31
C ARG A 100 -0.76 1.33 -28.16
N VAL A 101 -0.27 1.43 -26.93
CA VAL A 101 1.13 1.72 -26.64
C VAL A 101 1.97 0.49 -26.93
N GLN A 102 3.06 0.67 -27.69
CA GLN A 102 3.98 -0.40 -28.04
C GLN A 102 4.93 -0.69 -26.88
N LEU A 103 5.08 -1.97 -26.51
CA LEU A 103 6.13 -2.41 -25.62
C LEU A 103 7.43 -2.64 -26.41
N GLU A 104 8.56 -2.17 -25.87
CA GLU A 104 9.90 -2.51 -26.37
C GLU A 104 10.33 -3.92 -25.92
N GLY A 105 9.82 -4.37 -24.79
CA GLY A 105 10.11 -5.68 -24.21
C GLY A 105 9.28 -6.01 -23.01
N ALA A 106 9.38 -7.25 -22.56
CA ALA A 106 8.82 -7.73 -21.30
C ALA A 106 9.70 -8.87 -20.77
N SER A 107 10.08 -8.82 -19.51
CA SER A 107 11.05 -9.75 -18.91
C SER A 107 10.61 -10.24 -17.54
N ASP A 108 10.88 -11.52 -17.28
CA ASP A 108 10.91 -12.11 -15.95
C ASP A 108 12.38 -12.18 -15.48
N HIS A 109 12.70 -11.42 -14.44
CA HIS A 109 14.05 -11.39 -13.87
C HIS A 109 14.24 -12.39 -12.73
N GLY A 110 13.25 -13.21 -12.44
CA GLY A 110 13.23 -14.12 -11.30
C GLY A 110 12.92 -13.39 -9.98
N VAL A 111 13.39 -12.17 -9.81
CA VAL A 111 13.12 -11.29 -8.66
C VAL A 111 11.96 -10.34 -8.92
N SER A 112 11.67 -10.04 -10.18
CA SER A 112 10.62 -9.12 -10.63
C SER A 112 10.09 -9.52 -12.01
N GLU A 113 8.89 -9.04 -12.35
CA GLU A 113 8.33 -9.04 -13.70
C GLU A 113 8.26 -7.61 -14.19
N ALA A 114 8.69 -7.33 -15.43
CA ALA A 114 8.85 -5.99 -15.97
C ALA A 114 8.33 -5.84 -17.40
N LEU A 115 7.76 -4.66 -17.70
CA LEU A 115 7.33 -4.19 -19.03
C LEU A 115 8.14 -2.97 -19.40
N TYR A 116 8.69 -2.91 -20.61
CA TYR A 116 9.51 -1.82 -21.10
C TYR A 116 8.80 -1.09 -22.23
N LEU A 117 8.75 0.23 -22.15
CA LEU A 117 8.11 1.08 -23.13
C LEU A 117 8.77 2.46 -23.18
N ARG A 118 8.30 3.31 -24.12
CA ARG A 118 8.67 4.72 -24.16
C ARG A 118 7.46 5.62 -24.04
N ASP A 119 7.68 6.77 -23.41
CA ASP A 119 6.72 7.85 -23.45
C ASP A 119 6.70 8.52 -24.85
N PRO A 120 5.78 9.47 -25.12
CA PRO A 120 5.70 10.16 -26.42
C PRO A 120 6.95 10.95 -26.83
N ASP A 121 7.85 11.25 -25.89
CA ASP A 121 9.11 11.96 -26.15
C ASP A 121 10.32 11.02 -26.22
N GLY A 122 10.10 9.69 -26.13
CA GLY A 122 11.13 8.68 -26.21
C GLY A 122 11.85 8.40 -24.90
N ASN A 123 11.38 8.92 -23.77
CA ASN A 123 11.93 8.58 -22.46
C ASN A 123 11.60 7.12 -22.13
N GLY A 124 12.62 6.34 -21.73
CA GLY A 124 12.43 4.95 -21.33
C GLY A 124 11.67 4.83 -20.01
N ILE A 125 10.75 3.90 -19.95
CA ILE A 125 9.95 3.57 -18.78
C ILE A 125 10.00 2.06 -18.56
N GLU A 126 10.22 1.65 -17.31
CA GLU A 126 10.02 0.30 -16.85
C GLU A 126 8.82 0.28 -15.90
N LEU A 127 7.81 -0.53 -16.19
CA LEU A 127 6.73 -0.84 -15.25
C LEU A 127 7.01 -2.21 -14.67
N TYR A 128 7.13 -2.34 -13.36
CA TYR A 128 7.54 -3.61 -12.77
C TYR A 128 6.86 -3.90 -11.44
N TRP A 129 6.86 -5.19 -11.08
CA TRP A 129 6.46 -5.70 -9.79
C TRP A 129 7.56 -6.61 -9.23
N ASP A 130 7.94 -6.34 -7.96
CA ASP A 130 8.88 -7.21 -7.23
C ASP A 130 8.16 -8.43 -6.67
N ARG A 131 8.73 -9.62 -6.92
CA ARG A 131 8.33 -10.81 -6.19
C ARG A 131 8.67 -10.66 -4.71
N PRO A 132 7.89 -11.30 -3.80
CA PRO A 132 8.27 -11.36 -2.39
C PRO A 132 9.72 -11.84 -2.23
N ARG A 133 10.49 -11.18 -1.36
CA ARG A 133 11.93 -11.50 -1.18
C ARG A 133 12.20 -12.97 -0.84
N THR A 134 11.23 -13.67 -0.24
CA THR A 134 11.28 -15.10 0.05
C THR A 134 11.24 -15.98 -1.20
N MET A 135 10.81 -15.44 -2.33
CA MET A 135 10.73 -16.12 -3.63
C MET A 135 11.93 -15.79 -4.54
N TRP A 136 12.82 -14.90 -4.14
CA TRP A 136 13.97 -14.51 -4.95
C TRP A 136 14.93 -15.68 -5.12
N PRO A 137 15.27 -16.07 -6.36
CA PRO A 137 16.20 -17.15 -6.62
C PRO A 137 17.58 -16.80 -6.11
N ARG A 138 18.30 -17.84 -5.64
CA ARG A 138 19.67 -17.70 -5.14
C ARG A 138 20.58 -18.72 -5.80
N GLU A 139 21.84 -18.34 -5.97
CA GLU A 139 22.92 -19.23 -6.34
C GLU A 139 23.32 -20.14 -5.15
N ALA A 140 24.14 -21.16 -5.41
CA ALA A 140 24.58 -22.11 -4.39
C ALA A 140 25.36 -21.44 -3.23
N ASP A 141 25.99 -20.29 -3.47
CA ASP A 141 26.71 -19.49 -2.48
C ASP A 141 25.81 -18.53 -1.69
N GLY A 142 24.49 -18.54 -1.95
CA GLY A 142 23.52 -17.67 -1.30
C GLY A 142 23.37 -16.29 -1.92
N THR A 143 24.14 -15.93 -2.94
CA THR A 143 23.99 -14.67 -3.68
C THR A 143 22.66 -14.66 -4.45
N MET A 144 22.12 -13.46 -4.66
CA MET A 144 20.88 -13.30 -5.42
C MET A 144 21.13 -13.62 -6.90
N LYS A 145 20.28 -14.48 -7.46
CA LYS A 145 20.30 -14.80 -8.89
C LYS A 145 19.27 -13.94 -9.62
N MET A 146 19.74 -13.15 -10.58
CA MET A 146 18.88 -12.43 -11.53
C MET A 146 19.07 -13.01 -12.93
N GLY A 147 17.96 -13.16 -13.65
CA GLY A 147 17.94 -13.61 -15.03
C GLY A 147 17.20 -12.62 -15.92
N THR A 148 17.06 -12.97 -17.19
CA THR A 148 16.24 -12.26 -18.15
C THR A 148 15.54 -13.30 -19.02
N GLU A 149 14.41 -13.77 -18.55
CA GLU A 149 13.55 -14.69 -19.27
C GLU A 149 12.41 -13.91 -19.95
N ARG A 150 11.83 -14.47 -20.98
CA ARG A 150 10.68 -13.85 -21.64
C ARG A 150 9.46 -13.92 -20.71
N LEU A 151 8.85 -12.78 -20.39
CA LEU A 151 7.59 -12.74 -19.65
C LEU A 151 6.42 -13.12 -20.58
N ASP A 152 5.60 -14.06 -20.13
CA ASP A 152 4.35 -14.40 -20.82
C ASP A 152 3.27 -13.36 -20.50
N LEU A 153 2.99 -12.52 -21.51
CA LEU A 153 2.03 -11.41 -21.34
C LEU A 153 0.58 -11.87 -21.22
N ASP A 154 0.23 -13.03 -21.77
CA ASP A 154 -1.14 -13.55 -21.67
C ASP A 154 -1.38 -14.16 -20.30
N VAL A 155 -0.37 -14.81 -19.71
CA VAL A 155 -0.40 -15.27 -18.32
C VAL A 155 -0.41 -14.09 -17.35
N LEU A 156 0.30 -12.99 -17.66
CA LEU A 156 0.21 -11.77 -16.86
C LEU A 156 -1.19 -11.15 -16.96
N LEU A 157 -1.75 -11.00 -18.16
CA LEU A 157 -3.08 -10.42 -18.34
C LEU A 157 -4.21 -11.23 -17.71
N ALA A 158 -4.04 -12.56 -17.59
CA ALA A 158 -5.05 -13.41 -16.97
C ALA A 158 -5.32 -13.07 -15.50
N VAL A 159 -4.37 -12.38 -14.83
CA VAL A 159 -4.54 -11.89 -13.46
C VAL A 159 -4.90 -10.41 -13.39
N ALA A 160 -5.06 -9.75 -14.56
CA ALA A 160 -5.54 -8.37 -14.58
C ALA A 160 -6.94 -8.30 -13.97
N PRO A 161 -7.21 -7.30 -13.14
CA PRO A 161 -8.56 -7.07 -12.66
C PRO A 161 -9.48 -6.80 -13.86
N ARG A 162 -10.70 -7.29 -13.77
CA ARG A 162 -11.70 -6.94 -14.78
C ARG A 162 -11.92 -5.42 -14.74
N PRO A 163 -11.91 -4.70 -15.91
CA PRO A 163 -12.19 -3.27 -15.91
C PRO A 163 -13.47 -2.97 -15.12
N PRO A 164 -13.52 -1.89 -14.38
CA PRO A 164 -14.72 -1.55 -13.63
C PRO A 164 -15.86 -1.35 -14.61
N ALA A 165 -16.85 -2.23 -14.56
CA ALA A 165 -18.12 -2.03 -15.27
C ALA A 165 -19.02 -1.03 -14.50
N ASP A 166 -18.57 -0.51 -13.33
CA ASP A 166 -19.44 0.26 -12.43
C ASP A 166 -18.65 0.93 -11.28
N PRO A 167 -19.20 1.93 -10.56
CA PRO A 167 -18.60 2.61 -9.39
C PRO A 167 -18.17 1.71 -8.22
N GLY A 168 -18.31 0.39 -8.32
CA GLY A 168 -17.80 -0.61 -7.40
C GLY A 168 -16.41 -1.19 -7.72
N SER A 169 -15.61 -0.54 -8.58
CA SER A 169 -14.23 -1.00 -8.87
C SER A 169 -13.41 -1.16 -7.60
N PRO A 170 -12.71 -2.28 -7.39
CA PRO A 170 -11.78 -2.45 -6.27
C PRO A 170 -10.61 -1.46 -6.30
N TYR A 171 -10.43 -0.70 -7.39
CA TYR A 171 -9.42 0.37 -7.55
C TYR A 171 -10.02 1.78 -7.47
N ALA A 172 -11.35 1.91 -7.34
CA ALA A 172 -11.92 3.20 -7.00
C ALA A 172 -11.40 3.60 -5.61
N LEU A 173 -10.89 4.83 -5.49
CA LEU A 173 -10.51 5.37 -4.19
C LEU A 173 -11.67 5.16 -3.22
N MET A 174 -11.34 4.90 -1.98
CA MET A 174 -12.34 4.67 -0.94
C MET A 174 -13.35 5.81 -0.91
N THR A 175 -14.61 5.45 -1.00
CA THR A 175 -15.72 6.43 -0.89
C THR A 175 -15.67 7.11 0.48
N GLU A 176 -16.06 8.38 0.56
CA GLU A 176 -16.11 9.08 1.85
C GLU A 176 -17.07 8.38 2.84
N GLN A 177 -18.08 7.72 2.33
CA GLN A 177 -18.98 6.90 3.14
C GLN A 177 -18.25 5.72 3.79
N ASN A 178 -17.42 4.98 3.05
CA ASN A 178 -16.63 3.86 3.59
C ASN A 178 -15.50 4.36 4.49
N ARG A 179 -14.90 5.49 4.16
CA ARG A 179 -13.92 6.17 5.02
C ARG A 179 -14.54 6.57 6.37
N ALA A 180 -15.73 7.16 6.38
CA ALA A 180 -16.46 7.51 7.60
C ALA A 180 -16.81 6.25 8.43
N ARG A 181 -17.23 5.17 7.79
CA ARG A 181 -17.53 3.89 8.44
C ARG A 181 -16.28 3.26 9.08
N LEU A 182 -15.13 3.30 8.39
CA LEU A 182 -13.87 2.83 8.97
C LEU A 182 -13.42 3.69 10.16
N ARG A 183 -13.63 5.01 10.12
CA ARG A 183 -13.39 5.89 11.29
C ARG A 183 -14.25 5.50 12.49
N ASP A 184 -15.52 5.17 12.26
CA ASP A 184 -16.41 4.70 13.34
C ASP A 184 -15.92 3.34 13.88
N LEU A 185 -15.59 2.39 13.01
CA LEU A 185 -15.02 1.10 13.39
C LEU A 185 -13.74 1.28 14.22
N ARG A 186 -12.81 2.13 13.79
CA ARG A 186 -11.60 2.49 14.55
C ARG A 186 -11.95 3.01 15.95
N GLY A 187 -12.92 3.90 16.05
CA GLY A 187 -13.38 4.45 17.33
C GLY A 187 -13.88 3.34 18.28
N LYS A 188 -14.64 2.38 17.76
CA LYS A 188 -15.13 1.23 18.55
C LYS A 188 -14.02 0.26 18.93
N LEU A 189 -13.03 0.03 18.05
CA LEU A 189 -11.87 -0.80 18.35
C LEU A 189 -10.97 -0.16 19.42
N LEU A 190 -10.78 1.17 19.40
CA LEU A 190 -10.07 1.89 20.46
C LEU A 190 -10.78 1.75 21.81
N GLN A 191 -12.12 1.82 21.82
CA GLN A 191 -12.90 1.62 23.04
C GLN A 191 -12.77 0.17 23.55
N LEU A 192 -12.85 -0.83 22.66
CA LEU A 192 -12.61 -2.24 23.01
C LEU A 192 -11.19 -2.44 23.55
N HIS A 193 -10.18 -1.89 22.88
CA HIS A 193 -8.78 -1.95 23.32
C HIS A 193 -8.61 -1.39 24.73
N LYS A 194 -9.21 -0.22 25.00
CA LYS A 194 -9.17 0.40 26.34
C LYS A 194 -9.74 -0.54 27.41
N VAL A 195 -10.91 -1.11 27.18
CA VAL A 195 -11.56 -2.01 28.14
C VAL A 195 -10.72 -3.27 28.39
N LEU A 196 -10.12 -3.84 27.32
CA LEU A 196 -9.22 -4.99 27.42
C LEU A 196 -7.93 -4.63 28.17
N LEU A 197 -7.39 -3.44 27.95
CA LEU A 197 -6.21 -2.94 28.67
C LEU A 197 -6.52 -2.77 30.17
N ASP A 198 -7.67 -2.18 30.51
CA ASP A 198 -8.09 -1.99 31.90
C ASP A 198 -8.28 -3.34 32.62
N ASP A 199 -8.92 -4.32 31.96
CA ASP A 199 -9.08 -5.68 32.49
C ASP A 199 -7.72 -6.38 32.69
N THR A 200 -6.82 -6.26 31.68
CA THR A 200 -5.46 -6.83 31.75
C THR A 200 -4.64 -6.19 32.86
N ARG A 201 -4.78 -4.87 33.07
CA ARG A 201 -4.12 -4.15 34.16
C ARG A 201 -4.60 -4.65 35.52
N VAL A 202 -5.90 -4.81 35.72
CA VAL A 202 -6.44 -5.34 36.98
C VAL A 202 -5.88 -6.73 37.28
N ALA A 203 -5.86 -7.62 36.28
CA ALA A 203 -5.28 -8.95 36.43
C ALA A 203 -3.77 -8.90 36.75
N TYR A 204 -3.02 -8.01 36.09
CA TYR A 204 -1.61 -7.78 36.37
C TYR A 204 -1.38 -7.30 37.81
N GLU A 205 -2.16 -6.29 38.25
CA GLU A 205 -2.02 -5.72 39.59
C GLU A 205 -2.33 -6.75 40.72
N MET A 206 -3.21 -7.73 40.45
CA MET A 206 -3.49 -8.82 41.38
C MET A 206 -2.31 -9.79 41.54
N ASP A 207 -1.51 -9.99 40.48
CA ASP A 207 -0.38 -10.94 40.48
C ASP A 207 0.96 -10.29 40.80
N ARG A 208 1.20 -9.09 40.30
CA ARG A 208 2.51 -8.40 40.29
C ARG A 208 2.54 -7.13 41.13
N GLY A 209 1.42 -6.69 41.66
CA GLY A 209 1.29 -5.47 42.45
C GLY A 209 0.92 -4.22 41.62
N ARG A 210 0.60 -3.14 42.35
CA ARG A 210 -0.02 -1.94 41.80
C ARG A 210 0.86 -1.22 40.76
N VAL A 211 0.29 -0.85 39.62
CA VAL A 211 0.92 0.02 38.61
C VAL A 211 0.79 1.48 39.05
N PRO A 212 1.90 2.20 39.35
CA PRO A 212 1.86 3.46 40.06
C PRO A 212 1.38 4.66 39.23
N SER A 213 1.43 4.59 37.90
CA SER A 213 1.04 5.68 36.99
C SER A 213 0.72 5.22 35.60
N ASN A 214 0.09 6.08 34.80
CA ASN A 214 -0.15 5.81 33.38
C ASN A 214 1.15 5.71 32.56
N ALA A 215 2.21 6.43 32.95
CA ALA A 215 3.51 6.30 32.31
C ALA A 215 4.13 4.91 32.57
N ALA A 216 4.01 4.40 33.81
CA ALA A 216 4.45 3.04 34.14
C ALA A 216 3.60 1.99 33.38
N LEU A 217 2.29 2.18 33.28
CA LEU A 217 1.43 1.31 32.48
C LEU A 217 1.85 1.29 31.02
N LEU A 218 2.15 2.44 30.41
CA LEU A 218 2.60 2.53 29.02
C LEU A 218 3.89 1.72 28.79
N GLN A 219 4.85 1.79 29.71
CA GLN A 219 6.09 1.00 29.62
C GLN A 219 5.81 -0.50 29.68
N LEU A 220 4.88 -0.92 30.53
CA LEU A 220 4.45 -2.33 30.60
C LEU A 220 3.76 -2.77 29.33
N VAL A 221 2.84 -1.97 28.79
CA VAL A 221 2.13 -2.28 27.53
C VAL A 221 3.12 -2.45 26.37
N ILE A 222 4.20 -1.67 26.32
CA ILE A 222 5.21 -1.74 25.26
C ILE A 222 6.14 -2.95 25.43
N GLY A 223 6.57 -3.26 26.65
CA GLY A 223 7.70 -4.17 26.89
C GLY A 223 7.39 -5.44 27.69
N ASP A 224 6.29 -5.52 28.42
CA ASP A 224 6.00 -6.67 29.26
C ASP A 224 5.18 -7.75 28.50
N PRO A 225 5.61 -9.02 28.50
CA PRO A 225 4.91 -10.13 27.84
C PRO A 225 3.45 -10.31 28.31
N TRP A 226 3.10 -9.82 29.50
CA TRP A 226 1.74 -9.89 30.02
C TRP A 226 0.73 -9.14 29.15
N PHE A 227 1.17 -8.01 28.55
CA PHE A 227 0.36 -7.15 27.70
C PHE A 227 0.54 -7.43 26.20
N ALA A 228 1.53 -8.22 25.81
CA ALA A 228 1.90 -8.45 24.41
C ALA A 228 0.75 -8.95 23.52
N TRP A 229 -0.21 -9.66 24.09
CA TRP A 229 -1.37 -10.17 23.34
C TRP A 229 -2.27 -9.03 22.79
N LEU A 230 -2.25 -7.83 23.39
CA LEU A 230 -3.01 -6.67 22.92
C LEU A 230 -2.40 -6.03 21.66
N HIS A 231 -1.13 -6.31 21.35
CA HIS A 231 -0.42 -5.67 20.23
C HIS A 231 -1.11 -5.94 18.89
N SER A 232 -1.64 -7.14 18.66
CA SER A 232 -2.36 -7.48 17.42
C SER A 232 -3.56 -6.56 17.16
N LEU A 233 -4.28 -6.17 18.23
CA LEU A 233 -5.39 -5.22 18.12
C LEU A 233 -4.88 -3.79 17.91
N SER A 234 -3.80 -3.40 18.59
CA SER A 234 -3.16 -2.09 18.42
C SER A 234 -2.66 -1.89 16.99
N GLU A 235 -1.96 -2.87 16.44
CA GLU A 235 -1.45 -2.85 15.05
C GLU A 235 -2.58 -2.70 14.03
N LEU A 236 -3.69 -3.40 14.26
CA LEU A 236 -4.85 -3.31 13.39
C LEU A 236 -5.51 -1.93 13.44
N VAL A 237 -5.61 -1.32 14.63
CA VAL A 237 -6.09 0.06 14.81
C VAL A 237 -5.19 1.05 14.08
N VAL A 238 -3.86 0.91 14.18
CA VAL A 238 -2.90 1.79 13.47
C VAL A 238 -3.06 1.65 11.95
N ARG A 239 -3.22 0.44 11.42
CA ARG A 239 -3.44 0.24 9.97
C ARG A 239 -4.74 0.87 9.50
N ILE A 240 -5.82 0.74 10.28
CA ILE A 240 -7.08 1.42 9.95
C ILE A 240 -6.88 2.94 9.97
N ASP A 241 -6.14 3.48 10.95
CA ASP A 241 -5.85 4.90 11.07
C ASP A 241 -5.10 5.44 9.83
N GLN A 242 -4.06 4.73 9.39
CA GLN A 242 -3.33 5.05 8.16
C GLN A 242 -4.20 4.96 6.91
N THR A 243 -5.14 4.02 6.88
CA THR A 243 -6.05 3.81 5.72
C THR A 243 -7.14 4.89 5.63
N VAL A 244 -7.60 5.43 6.75
CA VAL A 244 -8.63 6.49 6.79
C VAL A 244 -8.04 7.89 6.69
N ASP A 245 -6.73 8.05 6.65
CA ASP A 245 -6.09 9.35 6.40
C ASP A 245 -6.61 9.94 5.08
N ALA A 246 -6.81 11.26 5.06
CA ALA A 246 -7.33 11.96 3.88
C ALA A 246 -6.42 11.78 2.65
N ASP A 247 -5.11 11.71 2.89
CA ASP A 247 -4.09 11.54 1.83
C ASP A 247 -3.80 10.07 1.49
N SER A 248 -4.52 9.12 2.11
CA SER A 248 -4.33 7.70 1.84
C SER A 248 -4.95 7.31 0.48
N PRO A 249 -4.19 6.64 -0.40
CA PRO A 249 -4.69 6.12 -1.68
C PRO A 249 -5.56 4.86 -1.54
N ALA A 250 -6.03 4.56 -0.34
CA ALA A 250 -6.77 3.35 -0.03
C ALA A 250 -8.07 3.24 -0.85
N THR A 251 -8.43 2.01 -1.20
CA THR A 251 -9.59 1.63 -1.98
C THR A 251 -10.70 1.04 -1.09
N ASP A 252 -11.89 0.85 -1.65
CA ASP A 252 -12.97 0.11 -0.96
C ASP A 252 -12.58 -1.37 -0.72
N ALA A 253 -11.71 -1.96 -1.55
CA ALA A 253 -11.18 -3.31 -1.34
C ALA A 253 -10.22 -3.38 -0.14
N ASP A 254 -9.42 -2.34 0.09
CA ASP A 254 -8.57 -2.25 1.29
C ASP A 254 -9.43 -2.15 2.55
N ALA A 255 -10.52 -1.38 2.50
CA ALA A 255 -11.49 -1.32 3.58
C ALA A 255 -12.12 -2.69 3.89
N ALA A 256 -12.55 -3.42 2.86
CA ALA A 256 -13.11 -4.77 3.02
C ALA A 256 -12.09 -5.74 3.64
N THR A 257 -10.84 -5.69 3.19
CA THR A 257 -9.74 -6.51 3.72
C THR A 257 -9.50 -6.23 5.21
N LEU A 258 -9.51 -4.96 5.63
CA LEU A 258 -9.36 -4.58 7.03
C LEU A 258 -10.53 -5.07 7.88
N ILE A 259 -11.76 -4.99 7.38
CA ILE A 259 -12.94 -5.49 8.07
C ILE A 259 -12.84 -7.00 8.30
N ASP A 260 -12.44 -7.78 7.30
CA ASP A 260 -12.24 -9.22 7.41
C ASP A 260 -11.13 -9.56 8.43
N GLN A 261 -10.07 -8.77 8.48
CA GLN A 261 -9.01 -8.94 9.48
C GLN A 261 -9.50 -8.65 10.90
N VAL A 262 -10.33 -7.60 11.08
CA VAL A 262 -10.98 -7.32 12.38
C VAL A 262 -11.87 -8.48 12.79
N GLU A 263 -12.72 -9.00 11.92
CA GLU A 263 -13.60 -10.15 12.23
C GLU A 263 -12.80 -11.38 12.63
N LYS A 264 -11.75 -11.69 11.87
CA LYS A 264 -10.87 -12.83 12.16
C LYS A 264 -10.15 -12.67 13.50
N LEU A 265 -9.62 -11.48 13.80
CA LEU A 265 -8.96 -11.22 15.09
C LEU A 265 -9.93 -11.35 16.25
N LEU A 266 -11.15 -10.78 16.12
CA LEU A 266 -12.15 -10.78 17.18
C LEU A 266 -12.99 -12.08 17.26
N THR A 267 -12.60 -13.13 16.54
CA THR A 267 -13.16 -14.47 16.69
C THR A 267 -12.59 -15.11 17.97
N ALA A 268 -13.38 -15.07 19.05
CA ALA A 268 -12.99 -15.66 20.32
C ALA A 268 -12.97 -17.19 20.23
N SER A 269 -11.97 -17.83 20.81
CA SER A 269 -11.84 -19.30 20.81
C SER A 269 -11.33 -19.82 22.15
N GLU A 270 -12.08 -20.75 22.73
CA GLU A 270 -11.68 -21.43 23.97
C GLU A 270 -10.45 -22.31 23.78
N THR A 271 -10.28 -22.89 22.60
CA THR A 271 -9.16 -23.77 22.24
C THR A 271 -8.09 -23.04 21.42
N GLY A 272 -8.27 -21.71 21.18
CA GLY A 272 -7.32 -20.88 20.44
C GLY A 272 -6.07 -20.57 21.26
N GLU A 273 -5.11 -19.93 20.59
CA GLU A 273 -3.86 -19.46 21.20
C GLU A 273 -3.76 -17.92 21.14
N GLY A 274 -2.84 -17.35 21.90
CA GLY A 274 -2.51 -15.94 21.86
C GLY A 274 -3.71 -15.02 22.14
N PHE A 275 -4.01 -14.12 21.17
CA PHE A 275 -5.11 -13.15 21.29
C PHE A 275 -6.47 -13.84 21.45
N GLN A 276 -6.80 -14.82 20.62
CA GLN A 276 -8.13 -15.43 20.57
C GLN A 276 -8.52 -16.10 21.89
N ARG A 277 -7.56 -16.77 22.54
CA ARG A 277 -7.78 -17.39 23.85
C ARG A 277 -8.00 -16.34 24.94
N ARG A 278 -7.09 -15.37 25.07
CA ARG A 278 -7.20 -14.33 26.10
C ARG A 278 -8.42 -13.45 25.90
N TYR A 279 -8.80 -13.21 24.65
CA TYR A 279 -10.01 -12.49 24.29
C TYR A 279 -11.27 -13.27 24.71
N TYR A 280 -11.31 -14.59 24.50
CA TYR A 280 -12.37 -15.46 24.99
C TYR A 280 -12.51 -15.32 26.51
N ASP A 281 -11.41 -15.47 27.26
CA ASP A 281 -11.41 -15.36 28.72
C ASP A 281 -11.90 -13.99 29.20
N ALA A 282 -11.52 -12.91 28.51
CA ALA A 282 -11.98 -11.55 28.84
C ALA A 282 -13.49 -11.37 28.59
N LEU A 283 -14.03 -11.95 27.50
CA LEU A 283 -15.48 -11.96 27.24
C LEU A 283 -16.28 -12.73 28.30
N GLN A 284 -15.72 -13.80 28.85
CA GLN A 284 -16.39 -14.57 29.91
C GLN A 284 -16.38 -13.84 31.27
N ARG A 285 -15.33 -13.07 31.53
CA ARG A 285 -15.07 -12.46 32.83
C ARG A 285 -15.65 -11.06 32.98
N GLN A 286 -15.63 -10.25 31.87
CA GLN A 286 -15.82 -8.82 31.93
C GLN A 286 -17.00 -8.33 31.07
N PRO A 287 -18.16 -7.96 31.68
CA PRO A 287 -19.33 -7.49 30.91
C PRO A 287 -19.03 -6.26 30.01
N ALA A 288 -18.12 -5.37 30.42
CA ALA A 288 -17.73 -4.21 29.60
C ALA A 288 -17.06 -4.63 28.26
N VAL A 289 -16.33 -5.76 28.27
CA VAL A 289 -15.73 -6.31 27.04
C VAL A 289 -16.82 -6.83 26.10
N VAL A 290 -17.84 -7.49 26.64
CA VAL A 290 -19.00 -7.98 25.86
C VAL A 290 -19.75 -6.84 25.18
N LEU A 291 -19.98 -5.74 25.89
CA LEU A 291 -20.66 -4.57 25.34
C LEU A 291 -19.81 -3.90 24.24
N ALA A 292 -18.51 -3.70 24.48
CA ALA A 292 -17.61 -3.13 23.49
C ALA A 292 -17.46 -4.03 22.24
N HIS A 293 -17.41 -5.37 22.43
CA HIS A 293 -17.45 -6.34 21.32
C HIS A 293 -18.73 -6.19 20.50
N ALA A 294 -19.89 -6.12 21.16
CA ALA A 294 -21.18 -5.98 20.48
C ALA A 294 -21.25 -4.68 19.65
N ASP A 295 -20.67 -3.58 20.15
CA ASP A 295 -20.60 -2.32 19.41
C ASP A 295 -19.74 -2.45 18.14
N VAL A 296 -18.58 -3.09 18.22
CA VAL A 296 -17.73 -3.36 17.04
C VAL A 296 -18.49 -4.22 16.02
N ARG A 297 -19.13 -5.31 16.47
CA ARG A 297 -19.92 -6.22 15.61
C ARG A 297 -21.07 -5.49 14.91
N ARG A 298 -21.71 -4.52 15.59
CA ARG A 298 -22.79 -3.72 15.00
C ARG A 298 -22.30 -2.86 13.86
N VAL A 299 -21.13 -2.22 14.02
CA VAL A 299 -20.53 -1.40 12.96
C VAL A 299 -20.15 -2.27 11.78
N ILE A 300 -19.47 -3.40 12.00
CA ILE A 300 -19.10 -4.33 10.92
C ILE A 300 -20.33 -4.80 10.15
N LYS A 301 -21.40 -5.17 10.85
CA LYS A 301 -22.65 -5.62 10.22
C LYS A 301 -23.30 -4.51 9.35
N ALA A 302 -23.15 -3.25 9.71
CA ALA A 302 -23.66 -2.12 8.94
C ALA A 302 -22.78 -1.78 7.71
N MET A 303 -21.57 -2.36 7.62
CA MET A 303 -20.65 -2.16 6.51
C MET A 303 -20.77 -3.23 5.40
N ARG A 304 -21.44 -4.31 5.70
CA ARG A 304 -21.79 -5.41 4.77
C ARG A 304 -23.20 -5.24 4.22
#